data_c60f29b671cabb20ecd300048687c674
#
_entry.id   c60f29b671cabb20ecd300048687c674
#
_cell.length_a   1.000
_cell.length_b   1.000
_cell.length_c   1.000
_cell.angle_alpha   90.00
_cell.angle_beta   90.00
_cell.angle_gamma   90.00
#
_symmetry.space_group_name_H-M   'P 1'
#
loop_
_entity.id
_entity.type
_entity.pdbx_description
1 polymer ?
#
loop_
_entity_poly.entity_id
_entity_poly.type
_entity_poly.pdbx_seq_one_letter_code
_entity_poly.pdbx_strand_id
1 'polypeptide(L)'
;MRLSRRQALVLAGAGLTTVAYGLQPLGALAAAGPTRQEAQQPPTIPFPGALTFRLYATREGLVGYTTANGHVIKERDRFVALPSRLALSSKNGYEKQVLVSYKGRYAVAPVWDVGPWNIRDNYWDEPDKRVTGRGLPRGWPAAHAQFFDKANGGISDKGHNVKSPAGIDLADGLFWDDLKMVGSDWVDVTFLWLSPGGAYFTQPLPPGIRNPIAAFASTDSRRYFGETGHSLANPFKAYWEANGGLAQFGFPLTEPFSEKSVDDGKTYTVQYFERARFEHHPEQAGTRYEVLLGFLGKAFHPPDPPVTAIAGARFFVETGHNLSGRFREYWEQRGGLAIYGFPITEVFDEVSPTNGKTYKVQYFERARFEAHPENSAPHDVLLGHLGRQLLDVRGAFSK
;
A
#
# COMPACT_ATOMS: atom_id res chain seq x y z
N MET A 1 -55.86 -10.96 9.95
CA MET A 1 -56.13 -11.19 11.38
C MET A 1 -54.81 -11.47 12.08
N ARG A 2 -54.36 -10.54 12.88
CA ARG A 2 -53.06 -10.62 13.62
C ARG A 2 -53.29 -11.43 14.88
N LEU A 3 -52.44 -12.44 15.16
CA LEU A 3 -52.34 -13.02 16.49
C LEU A 3 -50.89 -12.96 16.99
N SER A 4 -50.79 -12.40 18.19
CA SER A 4 -49.57 -12.04 18.92
C SER A 4 -48.93 -13.25 19.59
N ARG A 5 -47.59 -13.12 19.75
CA ARG A 5 -46.80 -14.00 20.62
C ARG A 5 -47.22 -13.80 22.07
N ARG A 6 -47.84 -14.83 22.66
CA ARG A 6 -47.81 -15.21 24.11
C ARG A 6 -48.70 -16.41 24.30
N GLN A 7 -48.20 -17.37 25.12
CA GLN A 7 -48.90 -18.55 25.69
C GLN A 7 -48.62 -19.87 24.96
N ALA A 8 -47.69 -20.58 25.58
CA ALA A 8 -47.83 -21.99 25.94
C ALA A 8 -46.72 -22.37 26.94
N LEU A 9 -47.08 -22.30 28.20
CA LEU A 9 -46.42 -22.99 29.29
C LEU A 9 -47.47 -24.02 29.76
N VAL A 10 -47.09 -25.29 29.92
CA VAL A 10 -47.47 -26.11 31.08
C VAL A 10 -47.33 -27.63 30.79
N LEU A 11 -46.41 -28.26 31.53
CA LEU A 11 -46.41 -29.59 32.16
C LEU A 11 -46.25 -30.87 31.31
N ALA A 12 -45.15 -31.59 31.58
CA ALA A 12 -45.20 -32.93 32.24
C ALA A 12 -43.80 -33.29 32.76
N GLY A 13 -43.74 -33.63 34.05
CA GLY A 13 -42.54 -34.03 34.74
C GLY A 13 -42.23 -35.51 34.59
N ALA A 14 -40.94 -35.82 34.70
CA ALA A 14 -40.41 -37.09 35.27
C ALA A 14 -38.92 -36.87 35.53
N GLY A 15 -38.49 -37.14 36.73
CA GLY A 15 -37.17 -36.85 37.26
C GLY A 15 -36.01 -37.54 36.60
N LEU A 16 -34.90 -36.88 36.62
CA LEU A 16 -33.55 -37.44 36.52
C LEU A 16 -32.55 -36.48 37.18
N THR A 17 -31.72 -37.05 37.98
CA THR A 17 -30.67 -36.49 38.83
C THR A 17 -29.84 -35.41 38.15
N THR A 18 -29.85 -34.24 38.77
CA THR A 18 -29.00 -33.09 38.43
C THR A 18 -27.55 -33.32 38.86
N VAL A 19 -26.66 -33.52 37.90
CA VAL A 19 -25.24 -33.18 38.06
C VAL A 19 -25.12 -31.70 37.74
N ALA A 20 -24.93 -30.89 38.76
CA ALA A 20 -24.68 -29.46 38.60
C ALA A 20 -23.28 -29.25 38.03
N TYR A 21 -23.17 -29.09 36.71
CA TYR A 21 -22.03 -28.40 36.13
C TYR A 21 -22.27 -26.90 36.33
N GLY A 22 -21.44 -26.32 37.20
CA GLY A 22 -21.42 -24.87 37.39
C GLY A 22 -21.05 -24.20 36.08
N LEU A 23 -22.04 -23.63 35.40
CA LEU A 23 -21.81 -22.60 34.36
C LEU A 23 -21.30 -21.38 35.13
N GLN A 24 -19.97 -21.20 35.13
CA GLN A 24 -19.41 -19.88 35.40
C GLN A 24 -19.92 -18.92 34.30
N PRO A 25 -20.42 -17.73 34.66
CA PRO A 25 -20.72 -16.75 33.66
C PRO A 25 -19.41 -16.45 32.92
N LEU A 26 -19.39 -16.63 31.60
CA LEU A 26 -18.36 -16.06 30.74
C LEU A 26 -18.39 -14.54 30.99
N GLY A 27 -17.56 -14.09 31.94
CA GLY A 27 -17.27 -12.68 32.12
C GLY A 27 -16.80 -12.20 30.78
N ALA A 28 -17.51 -11.21 30.22
CA ALA A 28 -17.01 -10.45 29.12
C ALA A 28 -15.60 -9.97 29.53
N LEU A 29 -14.56 -10.55 28.94
CA LEU A 29 -13.21 -10.01 29.03
C LEU A 29 -13.33 -8.59 28.47
N ALA A 30 -13.36 -7.60 29.37
CA ALA A 30 -13.18 -6.23 28.96
C ALA A 30 -11.90 -6.21 28.12
N ALA A 31 -12.00 -5.79 26.86
CA ALA A 31 -10.85 -5.69 26.00
C ALA A 31 -9.79 -4.88 26.75
N ALA A 32 -8.62 -5.45 26.97
CA ALA A 32 -7.52 -4.75 27.62
C ALA A 32 -7.25 -3.48 26.82
N GLY A 33 -7.06 -2.37 27.54
CA GLY A 33 -6.74 -1.09 26.88
C GLY A 33 -5.41 -1.17 26.12
N PRO A 34 -5.13 -0.19 25.25
CA PRO A 34 -3.90 -0.18 24.44
C PRO A 34 -2.65 -0.20 25.31
N THR A 35 -1.70 -1.05 24.96
CA THR A 35 -0.45 -1.24 25.71
C THR A 35 0.74 -0.61 25.01
N ARG A 36 1.77 -0.24 25.77
CA ARG A 36 3.04 0.26 25.23
C ARG A 36 3.76 -0.81 24.38
N GLN A 37 3.66 -2.07 24.77
CA GLN A 37 4.28 -3.18 24.02
C GLN A 37 3.69 -3.30 22.62
N GLU A 38 2.39 -3.13 22.46
CA GLU A 38 1.74 -3.11 21.15
C GLU A 38 2.19 -1.92 20.29
N ALA A 39 2.37 -0.75 20.91
CA ALA A 39 2.89 0.44 20.24
C ALA A 39 4.32 0.24 19.68
N GLN A 40 5.12 -0.61 20.30
CA GLN A 40 6.50 -0.90 19.93
C GLN A 40 6.65 -2.04 18.93
N GLN A 41 5.56 -2.72 18.55
CA GLN A 41 5.64 -3.76 17.51
C GLN A 41 6.00 -3.12 16.17
N PRO A 42 6.89 -3.76 15.37
CA PRO A 42 7.22 -3.27 14.05
C PRO A 42 5.99 -3.26 13.16
N PRO A 43 5.79 -2.21 12.34
CA PRO A 43 4.69 -2.17 11.38
C PRO A 43 4.91 -3.16 10.23
N THR A 44 3.82 -3.59 9.62
CA THR A 44 3.86 -4.28 8.34
C THR A 44 4.12 -3.27 7.25
N ILE A 45 5.27 -3.38 6.58
CA ILE A 45 5.67 -2.49 5.49
C ILE A 45 5.06 -3.01 4.18
N PRO A 46 4.18 -2.25 3.50
CA PRO A 46 3.48 -2.74 2.32
C PRO A 46 4.35 -2.84 1.06
N PHE A 47 5.43 -2.08 1.00
CA PHE A 47 6.44 -2.11 -0.06
C PHE A 47 7.78 -1.57 0.46
N PRO A 48 8.90 -1.95 -0.13
CA PRO A 48 10.22 -1.50 0.29
C PRO A 48 10.35 0.03 0.33
N GLY A 49 11.00 0.55 1.35
CA GLY A 49 11.18 1.98 1.54
C GLY A 49 9.93 2.77 1.96
N ALA A 50 8.78 2.12 2.11
CA ALA A 50 7.56 2.78 2.57
C ALA A 50 7.74 3.32 4.01
N LEU A 51 7.49 4.61 4.20
CA LEU A 51 7.49 5.22 5.52
C LEU A 51 6.23 4.82 6.27
N THR A 52 6.34 3.78 7.09
CA THR A 52 5.22 3.15 7.79
C THR A 52 5.43 3.17 9.30
N PHE A 53 4.37 3.51 10.04
CA PHE A 53 4.38 3.52 11.49
C PHE A 53 3.17 2.77 12.04
N ARG A 54 3.37 2.13 13.21
CA ARG A 54 2.29 1.50 13.97
C ARG A 54 1.65 2.54 14.87
N LEU A 55 0.36 2.78 14.66
CA LEU A 55 -0.40 3.83 15.33
C LEU A 55 -1.67 3.27 15.96
N TYR A 56 -2.08 3.84 17.08
CA TYR A 56 -3.42 3.58 17.62
C TYR A 56 -4.42 4.45 16.89
N ALA A 57 -5.41 3.82 16.28
CA ALA A 57 -6.45 4.49 15.50
C ALA A 57 -7.75 4.57 16.27
N THR A 58 -8.38 5.74 16.24
CA THR A 58 -9.72 5.99 16.75
C THR A 58 -10.65 6.39 15.60
N ARG A 59 -11.96 6.37 15.86
CA ARG A 59 -12.96 6.76 14.87
C ARG A 59 -13.19 8.27 14.96
N GLU A 60 -13.16 8.98 13.83
CA GLU A 60 -13.46 10.41 13.76
C GLU A 60 -14.94 10.70 14.09
N GLY A 61 -15.88 10.03 13.42
CA GLY A 61 -17.31 10.35 13.56
C GLY A 61 -17.62 11.77 13.08
N LEU A 62 -18.19 12.61 13.94
CA LEU A 62 -18.41 14.03 13.76
C LEU A 62 -19.18 14.43 12.48
N VAL A 63 -20.13 13.59 12.02
CA VAL A 63 -20.98 13.88 10.85
C VAL A 63 -21.68 15.25 11.03
N GLY A 64 -21.63 16.09 9.98
CA GLY A 64 -22.14 17.44 9.96
C GLY A 64 -21.17 18.53 10.42
N TYR A 65 -20.05 18.19 11.06
CA TYR A 65 -18.99 19.15 11.38
C TYR A 65 -18.08 19.40 10.17
N THR A 66 -17.31 20.47 10.26
CA THR A 66 -16.36 20.85 9.19
C THR A 66 -14.95 20.50 9.60
N THR A 67 -14.25 19.74 8.75
CA THR A 67 -12.84 19.38 8.92
C THR A 67 -11.92 20.59 8.81
N ALA A 68 -10.68 20.44 9.24
CA ALA A 68 -9.67 21.51 9.20
C ALA A 68 -9.33 21.99 7.77
N ASN A 69 -9.60 21.18 6.72
CA ASN A 69 -9.45 21.60 5.32
C ASN A 69 -10.74 22.21 4.71
N GLY A 70 -11.84 22.26 5.49
CA GLY A 70 -13.10 22.89 5.07
C GLY A 70 -14.11 21.94 4.39
N HIS A 71 -13.90 20.62 4.45
CA HIS A 71 -14.90 19.64 4.05
C HIS A 71 -15.96 19.48 5.14
N VAL A 72 -17.24 19.35 4.78
CA VAL A 72 -18.32 18.99 5.71
C VAL A 72 -18.46 17.48 5.77
N ILE A 73 -18.26 16.90 6.94
CA ILE A 73 -18.23 15.44 7.14
C ILE A 73 -19.62 14.86 6.85
N LYS A 74 -19.65 13.85 5.99
CA LYS A 74 -20.84 13.08 5.62
C LYS A 74 -20.75 11.67 6.19
N GLU A 75 -21.90 11.00 6.25
CA GLU A 75 -21.93 9.58 6.55
C GLU A 75 -21.06 8.80 5.53
N ARG A 76 -20.26 7.88 6.04
CA ARG A 76 -19.40 7.01 5.25
C ARG A 76 -18.30 7.72 4.43
N ASP A 77 -17.94 8.95 4.82
CA ASP A 77 -16.76 9.61 4.28
C ASP A 77 -15.48 8.79 4.51
N ARG A 78 -14.49 8.98 3.64
CA ARG A 78 -13.20 8.31 3.66
C ARG A 78 -12.08 9.34 3.72
N PHE A 79 -11.68 9.68 4.91
CA PHE A 79 -10.52 10.55 5.18
C PHE A 79 -9.90 10.16 6.51
N VAL A 80 -8.76 10.74 6.82
CA VAL A 80 -8.12 10.63 8.12
C VAL A 80 -7.84 12.01 8.71
N ALA A 81 -7.76 12.06 10.06
CA ALA A 81 -7.16 13.16 10.79
C ALA A 81 -5.77 12.77 11.29
N LEU A 82 -4.80 13.65 11.11
CA LEU A 82 -3.44 13.53 11.65
C LEU A 82 -3.14 14.74 12.55
N PRO A 83 -2.33 14.59 13.61
CA PRO A 83 -2.18 15.64 14.63
C PRO A 83 -1.28 16.81 14.21
N SER A 84 -1.31 17.19 12.94
CA SER A 84 -0.60 18.37 12.44
C SER A 84 -1.20 18.93 11.15
N ARG A 85 -1.33 20.26 11.08
CA ARG A 85 -1.74 20.97 9.85
C ARG A 85 -0.75 20.79 8.69
N LEU A 86 0.49 20.37 8.94
CA LEU A 86 1.47 20.12 7.89
C LEU A 86 1.11 18.93 6.99
N ALA A 87 0.22 18.05 7.45
CA ALA A 87 -0.27 16.91 6.68
C ALA A 87 -1.58 17.21 5.93
N LEU A 88 -2.23 18.36 6.12
CA LEU A 88 -3.51 18.64 5.47
C LEU A 88 -3.39 18.69 3.96
N SER A 89 -4.32 18.01 3.28
CA SER A 89 -4.64 18.24 1.88
C SER A 89 -5.48 19.51 1.72
N SER A 90 -5.49 20.11 0.54
CA SER A 90 -6.43 21.16 0.19
C SER A 90 -7.88 20.68 0.30
N LYS A 91 -8.85 21.61 0.29
CA LYS A 91 -10.28 21.25 0.35
C LYS A 91 -10.63 20.31 -0.81
N ASN A 92 -11.14 19.13 -0.50
CA ASN A 92 -11.40 18.03 -1.41
C ASN A 92 -10.14 17.54 -2.18
N GLY A 93 -8.94 17.91 -1.74
CA GLY A 93 -7.69 17.49 -2.33
C GLY A 93 -7.20 16.14 -1.79
N TYR A 94 -6.24 15.56 -2.51
CA TYR A 94 -5.67 14.24 -2.23
C TYR A 94 -4.14 14.28 -2.24
N GLU A 95 -3.53 15.43 -2.04
CA GLU A 95 -2.07 15.63 -2.13
C GLU A 95 -1.33 14.92 -0.99
N LYS A 96 -1.99 14.81 0.15
CA LYS A 96 -1.48 14.08 1.31
C LYS A 96 -2.39 12.90 1.60
N GLN A 97 -1.88 11.70 1.39
CA GLN A 97 -2.64 10.46 1.56
C GLN A 97 -1.86 9.46 2.39
N VAL A 98 -2.58 8.64 3.13
CA VAL A 98 -2.03 7.50 3.85
C VAL A 98 -2.66 6.21 3.35
N LEU A 99 -1.87 5.13 3.35
CA LEU A 99 -2.38 3.76 3.29
C LEU A 99 -2.49 3.24 4.72
N VAL A 100 -3.68 2.83 5.12
CA VAL A 100 -3.94 2.23 6.43
C VAL A 100 -4.11 0.73 6.26
N SER A 101 -3.34 -0.05 7.01
CA SER A 101 -3.39 -1.51 7.02
C SER A 101 -3.94 -2.00 8.36
N TYR A 102 -4.92 -2.89 8.33
CA TYR A 102 -5.54 -3.48 9.50
C TYR A 102 -5.94 -4.94 9.25
N LYS A 103 -5.33 -5.90 9.95
CA LYS A 103 -5.67 -7.34 9.90
C LYS A 103 -5.89 -7.85 8.46
N GLY A 104 -4.92 -7.57 7.58
CA GLY A 104 -4.94 -7.99 6.17
C GLY A 104 -5.87 -7.17 5.26
N ARG A 105 -6.50 -6.10 5.76
CA ARG A 105 -7.27 -5.13 4.98
C ARG A 105 -6.46 -3.87 4.77
N TYR A 106 -6.69 -3.22 3.65
CA TYR A 106 -5.98 -2.01 3.25
C TYR A 106 -6.99 -0.97 2.77
N ALA A 107 -6.74 0.27 3.12
CA ALA A 107 -7.50 1.40 2.59
C ALA A 107 -6.60 2.62 2.48
N VAL A 108 -6.80 3.41 1.43
CA VAL A 108 -6.11 4.69 1.27
C VAL A 108 -7.09 5.82 1.48
N ALA A 109 -6.62 6.86 2.16
CA ALA A 109 -7.45 8.02 2.45
C ALA A 109 -6.63 9.31 2.47
N PRO A 110 -7.24 10.43 2.03
CA PRO A 110 -6.64 11.75 2.16
C PRO A 110 -6.65 12.22 3.61
N VAL A 111 -5.72 13.10 3.95
CA VAL A 111 -5.71 13.80 5.23
C VAL A 111 -6.54 15.08 5.10
N TRP A 112 -7.72 15.12 5.71
CA TRP A 112 -8.64 16.24 5.64
C TRP A 112 -8.86 16.94 6.98
N ASP A 113 -8.50 16.29 8.10
CA ASP A 113 -8.66 16.90 9.42
C ASP A 113 -7.40 16.87 10.26
N VAL A 114 -7.44 17.55 11.42
CA VAL A 114 -6.33 17.69 12.36
C VAL A 114 -6.72 17.18 13.73
N GLY A 115 -6.14 16.09 14.11
CA GLY A 115 -6.34 15.33 15.34
C GLY A 115 -5.62 13.98 15.22
N PRO A 116 -5.75 13.10 16.19
CA PRO A 116 -6.34 13.29 17.53
C PRO A 116 -5.43 14.06 18.48
N TRP A 117 -6.01 14.56 19.58
CA TRP A 117 -5.36 15.19 20.73
C TRP A 117 -4.53 16.42 20.41
N ASN A 118 -3.44 16.26 19.63
CA ASN A 118 -2.50 17.32 19.26
C ASN A 118 -2.83 17.91 17.88
N ILE A 119 -2.34 19.12 17.60
CA ILE A 119 -2.53 19.82 16.31
C ILE A 119 -1.22 20.30 15.68
N ARG A 120 -0.09 20.06 16.34
CA ARG A 120 1.26 20.44 15.89
C ARG A 120 2.26 19.31 15.99
N ASP A 121 1.79 18.06 16.12
CA ASP A 121 2.64 16.89 16.23
C ASP A 121 2.87 16.23 14.85
N ASN A 122 3.96 16.59 14.21
CA ASN A 122 4.43 16.03 12.97
C ASN A 122 5.38 14.83 13.23
N TYR A 123 4.89 13.80 13.91
CA TYR A 123 5.67 12.65 14.37
C TYR A 123 6.32 11.82 13.24
N TRP A 124 5.91 12.01 11.98
CA TRP A 124 6.52 11.40 10.79
C TRP A 124 7.83 12.06 10.36
N ASP A 125 8.13 13.24 10.86
CA ASP A 125 9.38 13.95 10.59
C ASP A 125 10.50 13.48 11.54
N GLU A 126 11.73 13.82 11.18
CA GLU A 126 12.89 13.54 12.04
C GLU A 126 12.74 14.25 13.40
N PRO A 127 13.28 13.67 14.49
CA PRO A 127 13.08 14.17 15.85
C PRO A 127 13.40 15.65 16.05
N ASP A 128 14.43 16.16 15.36
CA ASP A 128 14.87 17.56 15.42
C ASP A 128 13.94 18.53 14.67
N LYS A 129 13.18 18.03 13.70
CA LYS A 129 12.21 18.79 12.89
C LYS A 129 10.80 18.81 13.48
N ARG A 130 10.56 18.05 14.54
CA ARG A 130 9.22 17.98 15.17
C ARG A 130 8.89 19.29 15.91
N VAL A 131 7.64 19.71 15.80
CA VAL A 131 7.09 20.88 16.54
C VAL A 131 6.68 20.47 17.93
N THR A 132 5.80 19.47 18.07
CA THR A 132 5.42 18.86 19.35
C THR A 132 6.13 17.52 19.50
N GLY A 133 6.54 17.18 20.72
CA GLY A 133 7.25 15.92 21.01
C GLY A 133 8.68 15.89 20.45
N ARG A 134 9.36 17.07 20.41
CA ARG A 134 10.77 17.16 19.99
C ARG A 134 11.62 16.21 20.85
N GLY A 135 12.49 15.42 20.20
CA GLY A 135 13.29 14.41 20.86
C GLY A 135 12.63 13.03 21.00
N LEU A 136 11.32 12.89 20.76
CA LEU A 136 10.69 11.57 20.64
C LEU A 136 11.13 10.88 19.34
N PRO A 137 11.23 9.55 19.33
CA PRO A 137 11.57 8.81 18.11
C PRO A 137 10.61 9.15 16.94
N ARG A 138 11.13 9.11 15.73
CA ARG A 138 10.33 9.22 14.53
C ARG A 138 9.24 8.13 14.52
N GLY A 139 8.02 8.49 14.17
CA GLY A 139 6.87 7.56 14.20
C GLY A 139 6.22 7.37 15.57
N TRP A 140 6.74 8.00 16.62
CA TRP A 140 6.17 7.95 17.97
C TRP A 140 5.35 9.22 18.25
N PRO A 141 4.00 9.18 18.14
CA PRO A 141 3.17 10.35 18.40
C PRO A 141 3.37 10.92 19.81
N ALA A 142 3.27 12.23 19.96
CA ALA A 142 3.27 12.87 21.28
C ALA A 142 2.18 12.31 22.20
N ALA A 143 1.02 11.92 21.62
CA ALA A 143 -0.05 11.28 22.35
C ALA A 143 0.36 9.95 23.00
N HIS A 144 1.29 9.16 22.39
CA HIS A 144 1.86 7.96 23.01
C HIS A 144 2.62 8.31 24.30
N ALA A 145 3.54 9.29 24.24
CA ALA A 145 4.30 9.72 25.42
C ALA A 145 3.38 10.36 26.47
N GLN A 146 2.40 11.16 26.06
CA GLN A 146 1.43 11.78 26.96
C GLN A 146 0.56 10.72 27.67
N PHE A 147 0.13 9.68 26.96
CA PHE A 147 -0.71 8.63 27.53
C PHE A 147 0.06 7.67 28.40
N PHE A 148 1.15 7.08 27.87
CA PHE A 148 1.94 6.02 28.56
C PHE A 148 2.88 6.58 29.61
N ASP A 149 3.56 7.70 29.32
CA ASP A 149 4.66 8.24 30.15
C ASP A 149 4.27 9.50 30.91
N LYS A 150 3.03 9.97 30.74
CA LYS A 150 2.56 11.25 31.31
C LYS A 150 3.42 12.45 30.90
N ALA A 151 4.06 12.38 29.74
CA ALA A 151 4.78 13.51 29.18
C ALA A 151 3.88 14.76 29.16
N ASN A 152 4.45 15.93 29.50
CA ASN A 152 3.68 17.17 29.67
C ASN A 152 2.47 17.02 30.62
N GLY A 153 2.60 16.19 31.70
CA GLY A 153 1.51 15.90 32.63
C GLY A 153 0.32 15.13 32.02
N GLY A 154 0.50 14.48 30.88
CA GLY A 154 -0.56 13.81 30.13
C GLY A 154 -1.46 14.78 29.36
N ILE A 155 -1.02 16.03 29.13
CA ILE A 155 -1.77 17.10 28.50
C ILE A 155 -1.30 17.31 27.05
N SER A 156 -2.25 17.39 26.11
CA SER A 156 -1.99 17.69 24.69
C SER A 156 -1.58 19.14 24.46
N ASP A 157 -1.12 19.47 23.26
CA ASP A 157 -0.78 20.86 22.87
C ASP A 157 -2.02 21.78 22.75
N LYS A 158 -3.24 21.22 22.88
CA LYS A 158 -4.52 21.93 23.01
C LYS A 158 -4.97 22.09 24.47
N GLY A 159 -4.21 21.62 25.45
CA GLY A 159 -4.57 21.69 26.87
C GLY A 159 -5.55 20.61 27.32
N HIS A 160 -5.80 19.57 26.54
CA HIS A 160 -6.71 18.48 26.91
C HIS A 160 -5.97 17.29 27.52
N ASN A 161 -6.59 16.64 28.53
CA ASN A 161 -6.10 15.37 29.04
C ASN A 161 -6.15 14.28 27.95
N VAL A 162 -5.02 13.68 27.64
CA VAL A 162 -4.90 12.60 26.65
C VAL A 162 -5.41 11.30 27.27
N LYS A 163 -6.52 10.77 26.73
CA LYS A 163 -7.22 9.57 27.25
C LYS A 163 -6.93 8.30 26.45
N SER A 164 -6.25 8.41 25.32
CA SER A 164 -5.81 7.28 24.50
C SER A 164 -4.52 7.64 23.77
N PRO A 165 -3.69 6.66 23.37
CA PRO A 165 -2.48 6.92 22.61
C PRO A 165 -2.76 7.18 21.12
N ALA A 166 -3.96 7.67 20.76
CA ALA A 166 -4.35 7.81 19.37
C ALA A 166 -3.41 8.72 18.59
N GLY A 167 -2.88 8.21 17.49
CA GLY A 167 -2.01 8.92 16.56
C GLY A 167 -2.69 9.25 15.22
N ILE A 168 -3.88 8.69 14.99
CA ILE A 168 -4.70 8.89 13.79
C ILE A 168 -6.17 8.69 14.10
N ASP A 169 -7.06 9.51 13.51
CA ASP A 169 -8.51 9.26 13.48
C ASP A 169 -8.94 8.87 12.07
N LEU A 170 -9.88 7.92 11.99
CA LEU A 170 -10.40 7.36 10.75
C LEU A 170 -11.88 7.72 10.59
N ALA A 171 -12.25 8.31 9.46
CA ALA A 171 -13.65 8.59 9.12
C ALA A 171 -14.48 7.30 8.99
N ASP A 172 -15.79 7.40 9.15
CA ASP A 172 -16.72 6.27 9.30
C ASP A 172 -16.64 5.24 8.16
N GLY A 173 -16.56 5.67 6.91
CA GLY A 173 -16.46 4.77 5.77
C GLY A 173 -15.15 3.99 5.76
N LEU A 174 -14.05 4.66 6.11
CA LEU A 174 -12.75 4.01 6.24
C LEU A 174 -12.74 2.99 7.38
N PHE A 175 -13.24 3.40 8.56
CA PHE A 175 -13.26 2.60 9.78
C PHE A 175 -14.14 1.35 9.63
N TRP A 176 -15.41 1.53 9.25
CA TRP A 176 -16.39 0.44 9.23
C TRP A 176 -16.45 -0.32 7.91
N ASP A 177 -16.40 0.40 6.75
CA ASP A 177 -16.66 -0.24 5.47
C ASP A 177 -15.41 -0.87 4.87
N ASP A 178 -14.28 -0.17 4.92
CA ASP A 178 -13.07 -0.63 4.27
C ASP A 178 -12.23 -1.53 5.19
N LEU A 179 -11.92 -1.07 6.40
CA LEU A 179 -11.08 -1.80 7.35
C LEU A 179 -11.86 -2.79 8.23
N LYS A 180 -13.20 -2.68 8.31
CA LYS A 180 -14.06 -3.52 9.16
C LYS A 180 -13.65 -3.47 10.64
N MET A 181 -13.22 -2.34 11.12
CA MET A 181 -12.91 -2.14 12.53
C MET A 181 -14.21 -2.11 13.34
N VAL A 182 -14.19 -2.72 14.52
CA VAL A 182 -15.33 -2.74 15.47
C VAL A 182 -15.07 -1.85 16.69
N GLY A 183 -13.85 -1.40 16.87
CA GLY A 183 -13.38 -0.52 17.95
C GLY A 183 -12.02 0.05 17.63
N SER A 184 -11.55 0.98 18.46
CA SER A 184 -10.21 1.53 18.33
C SER A 184 -9.16 0.43 18.50
N ASP A 185 -8.15 0.40 17.64
CA ASP A 185 -7.14 -0.66 17.63
C ASP A 185 -5.85 -0.16 16.96
N TRP A 186 -4.79 -0.96 17.00
CA TRP A 186 -3.53 -0.69 16.34
C TRP A 186 -3.63 -0.97 14.84
N VAL A 187 -3.16 0.00 14.05
CA VAL A 187 -3.08 -0.06 12.59
C VAL A 187 -1.67 0.28 12.13
N ASP A 188 -1.29 -0.17 10.95
CA ASP A 188 -0.06 0.26 10.32
C ASP A 188 -0.38 1.33 9.27
N VAL A 189 0.26 2.48 9.37
CA VAL A 189 -0.03 3.67 8.54
C VAL A 189 1.19 4.04 7.72
N THR A 190 1.06 3.96 6.41
CA THR A 190 2.09 4.37 5.45
C THR A 190 1.80 5.77 4.93
N PHE A 191 2.77 6.66 5.06
CA PHE A 191 2.71 8.06 4.61
C PHE A 191 3.10 8.13 3.14
N LEU A 192 2.14 8.06 2.23
CA LEU A 192 2.40 7.90 0.79
C LEU A 192 3.15 9.10 0.19
N TRP A 193 2.89 10.33 0.64
CA TRP A 193 3.59 11.53 0.16
C TRP A 193 5.05 11.65 0.66
N LEU A 194 5.45 10.84 1.63
CA LEU A 194 6.82 10.78 2.18
C LEU A 194 7.52 9.49 1.79
N SER A 195 6.80 8.56 1.19
CA SER A 195 7.36 7.28 0.75
C SER A 195 7.96 7.41 -0.64
N PRO A 196 9.05 6.72 -0.94
CA PRO A 196 9.55 6.62 -2.29
C PRO A 196 8.44 6.18 -3.25
N GLY A 197 8.37 6.79 -4.43
CA GLY A 197 7.34 6.45 -5.41
C GLY A 197 5.91 6.74 -4.99
N GLY A 198 5.67 7.43 -3.88
CA GLY A 198 4.32 7.70 -3.36
C GLY A 198 3.34 8.27 -4.39
N ALA A 199 3.82 9.07 -5.34
CA ALA A 199 3.03 9.60 -6.44
C ALA A 199 2.46 8.49 -7.36
N TYR A 200 3.15 7.37 -7.53
CA TYR A 200 2.63 6.23 -8.29
C TYR A 200 1.45 5.55 -7.55
N PHE A 201 1.53 5.49 -6.23
CA PHE A 201 0.52 4.83 -5.40
C PHE A 201 -0.73 5.68 -5.20
N THR A 202 -0.64 7.00 -5.36
CA THR A 202 -1.74 7.94 -5.11
C THR A 202 -2.61 8.21 -6.33
N GLN A 203 -2.26 7.73 -7.52
CA GLN A 203 -3.07 7.91 -8.71
C GLN A 203 -4.33 7.04 -8.67
N PRO A 204 -5.54 7.61 -8.87
CA PRO A 204 -6.76 6.83 -8.91
C PRO A 204 -6.78 5.91 -10.13
N LEU A 205 -7.35 4.72 -9.96
CA LEU A 205 -7.67 3.84 -11.08
C LEU A 205 -9.08 4.15 -11.61
N PRO A 206 -9.32 4.07 -12.93
CA PRO A 206 -10.67 4.15 -13.46
C PRO A 206 -11.57 3.09 -12.84
N PRO A 207 -12.81 3.42 -12.48
CA PRO A 207 -13.76 2.44 -11.93
C PRO A 207 -13.90 1.20 -12.83
N GLY A 208 -13.80 0.03 -12.23
CA GLY A 208 -13.95 -1.23 -12.95
C GLY A 208 -12.81 -1.64 -13.88
N ILE A 209 -11.72 -0.87 -13.97
CA ILE A 209 -10.59 -1.17 -14.87
C ILE A 209 -9.95 -2.54 -14.64
N ARG A 210 -10.09 -3.08 -13.44
CA ARG A 210 -9.61 -4.41 -13.05
C ARG A 210 -10.68 -5.51 -13.18
N ASN A 211 -11.89 -5.17 -13.59
CA ASN A 211 -12.94 -6.16 -13.77
C ASN A 211 -12.71 -6.96 -15.05
N PRO A 212 -12.91 -8.29 -15.03
CA PRO A 212 -12.86 -9.09 -16.23
C PRO A 212 -13.82 -8.58 -17.31
N ILE A 213 -13.37 -8.61 -18.55
CA ILE A 213 -14.21 -8.33 -19.71
C ILE A 213 -14.83 -9.63 -20.26
N ALA A 214 -15.84 -9.51 -21.12
CA ALA A 214 -16.41 -10.66 -21.80
C ALA A 214 -15.34 -11.35 -22.67
N ALA A 215 -15.28 -12.68 -22.59
CA ALA A 215 -14.37 -13.49 -23.39
C ALA A 215 -14.68 -13.37 -24.88
N PHE A 216 -13.65 -13.40 -25.72
CA PHE A 216 -13.78 -13.41 -27.18
C PHE A 216 -12.69 -14.29 -27.81
N ALA A 217 -12.89 -14.68 -29.08
CA ALA A 217 -11.87 -15.41 -29.83
C ALA A 217 -10.69 -14.49 -30.18
N SER A 218 -9.48 -14.94 -29.83
CA SER A 218 -8.27 -14.19 -30.15
C SER A 218 -8.03 -14.09 -31.67
N THR A 219 -7.43 -12.98 -32.10
CA THR A 219 -7.04 -12.68 -33.48
C THR A 219 -5.56 -12.31 -33.54
N ASP A 220 -5.04 -12.06 -34.74
CA ASP A 220 -3.65 -11.60 -34.91
C ASP A 220 -3.37 -10.25 -34.25
N SER A 221 -4.39 -9.38 -34.15
CA SER A 221 -4.26 -8.04 -33.54
C SER A 221 -4.67 -7.98 -32.09
N ARG A 222 -5.40 -8.96 -31.55
CA ARG A 222 -5.95 -8.95 -30.19
C ARG A 222 -6.02 -10.35 -29.58
N ARG A 223 -5.58 -10.48 -28.35
CA ARG A 223 -5.57 -11.74 -27.58
C ARG A 223 -6.34 -11.58 -26.27
N TYR A 224 -7.19 -12.57 -25.95
CA TYR A 224 -7.86 -12.68 -24.67
C TYR A 224 -7.13 -13.69 -23.76
N PHE A 225 -7.03 -13.36 -22.47
CA PHE A 225 -6.40 -14.20 -21.45
C PHE A 225 -7.47 -14.60 -20.42
N GLY A 226 -7.87 -15.86 -20.44
CA GLY A 226 -8.87 -16.41 -19.52
C GLY A 226 -8.41 -16.39 -18.04
N GLU A 227 -7.10 -16.43 -17.82
CA GLU A 227 -6.47 -16.45 -16.48
C GLU A 227 -6.73 -15.17 -15.69
N THR A 228 -6.85 -14.04 -16.37
CA THR A 228 -7.11 -12.73 -15.73
C THR A 228 -8.40 -12.08 -16.19
N GLY A 229 -9.00 -12.59 -17.27
CA GLY A 229 -10.19 -12.00 -17.87
C GLY A 229 -9.93 -10.70 -18.63
N HIS A 230 -8.69 -10.45 -19.04
CA HIS A 230 -8.26 -9.25 -19.75
C HIS A 230 -7.75 -9.53 -21.15
N SER A 231 -7.67 -8.48 -21.97
CA SER A 231 -7.20 -8.59 -23.33
C SER A 231 -5.91 -7.80 -23.57
N LEU A 232 -5.24 -8.12 -24.66
CA LEU A 232 -4.05 -7.46 -25.14
C LEU A 232 -4.19 -7.19 -26.64
N ALA A 233 -4.10 -5.94 -27.03
CA ALA A 233 -4.20 -5.51 -28.42
C ALA A 233 -2.95 -4.77 -28.88
N ASN A 234 -2.73 -4.63 -30.20
CA ASN A 234 -1.65 -3.82 -30.73
C ASN A 234 -1.81 -2.32 -30.34
N PRO A 235 -0.70 -1.60 -30.11
CA PRO A 235 0.70 -2.01 -30.29
C PRO A 235 1.25 -2.87 -29.11
N PHE A 236 0.59 -2.90 -27.97
CA PHE A 236 1.04 -3.60 -26.77
C PHE A 236 1.21 -5.11 -27.01
N LYS A 237 0.31 -5.74 -27.77
CA LYS A 237 0.42 -7.17 -28.09
C LYS A 237 1.70 -7.47 -28.86
N ALA A 238 1.98 -6.72 -29.92
CA ALA A 238 3.19 -6.90 -30.73
C ALA A 238 4.46 -6.70 -29.89
N TYR A 239 4.48 -5.66 -29.02
CA TYR A 239 5.60 -5.43 -28.12
C TYR A 239 5.78 -6.57 -27.12
N TRP A 240 4.71 -7.03 -26.48
CA TRP A 240 4.71 -8.14 -25.52
C TRP A 240 5.27 -9.40 -26.13
N GLU A 241 4.78 -9.79 -27.34
CA GLU A 241 5.23 -10.99 -28.06
C GLU A 241 6.71 -10.89 -28.47
N ALA A 242 7.16 -9.73 -28.94
CA ALA A 242 8.52 -9.51 -29.40
C ALA A 242 9.56 -9.50 -28.26
N ASN A 243 9.15 -9.20 -27.02
CA ASN A 243 10.05 -8.98 -25.90
C ASN A 243 9.91 -10.00 -24.76
N GLY A 244 9.50 -11.24 -25.06
CA GLY A 244 9.51 -12.38 -24.12
C GLY A 244 8.19 -12.69 -23.43
N GLY A 245 7.13 -11.97 -23.74
CA GLY A 245 5.74 -12.32 -23.42
C GLY A 245 5.47 -12.59 -21.94
N LEU A 246 4.80 -13.71 -21.69
CA LEU A 246 4.38 -14.12 -20.35
C LEU A 246 5.54 -14.25 -19.36
N ALA A 247 6.66 -14.81 -19.80
CA ALA A 247 7.81 -15.01 -18.92
C ALA A 247 8.41 -13.68 -18.44
N GLN A 248 8.36 -12.65 -19.30
CA GLN A 248 8.94 -11.34 -19.05
C GLN A 248 7.98 -10.41 -18.31
N PHE A 249 6.75 -10.30 -18.79
CA PHE A 249 5.81 -9.26 -18.35
C PHE A 249 4.66 -9.81 -17.50
N GLY A 250 4.38 -11.11 -17.60
CA GLY A 250 3.19 -11.70 -17.00
C GLY A 250 1.92 -11.44 -17.79
N PHE A 251 0.78 -11.79 -17.21
CA PHE A 251 -0.54 -11.55 -17.78
C PHE A 251 -0.96 -10.07 -17.68
N PRO A 252 -1.78 -9.57 -18.63
CA PRO A 252 -2.44 -8.27 -18.47
C PRO A 252 -3.41 -8.31 -17.28
N LEU A 253 -3.45 -7.23 -16.50
CA LEU A 253 -4.26 -7.07 -15.30
C LEU A 253 -5.33 -5.98 -15.43
N THR A 254 -5.31 -5.24 -16.53
CA THR A 254 -6.26 -4.20 -16.89
C THR A 254 -6.49 -4.21 -18.39
N GLU A 255 -7.57 -3.55 -18.83
CA GLU A 255 -7.63 -3.05 -20.20
C GLU A 255 -6.78 -1.77 -20.31
N PRO A 256 -6.44 -1.30 -21.54
CA PRO A 256 -5.78 -0.02 -21.73
C PRO A 256 -6.64 1.15 -21.23
N PHE A 257 -6.01 2.14 -20.59
CA PHE A 257 -6.66 3.37 -20.14
C PHE A 257 -5.70 4.57 -20.15
N SER A 258 -6.26 5.78 -20.10
CA SER A 258 -5.45 7.00 -20.03
C SER A 258 -4.99 7.27 -18.60
N GLU A 259 -3.68 7.48 -18.43
CA GLU A 259 -3.08 7.79 -17.13
C GLU A 259 -2.01 8.89 -17.29
N LYS A 260 -1.99 9.82 -16.32
CA LYS A 260 -0.93 10.82 -16.25
C LYS A 260 0.34 10.16 -15.72
N SER A 261 1.43 10.23 -16.48
CA SER A 261 2.73 9.72 -16.06
C SER A 261 3.28 10.54 -14.89
N VAL A 262 3.78 9.86 -13.88
CA VAL A 262 4.47 10.47 -12.73
C VAL A 262 5.84 10.98 -13.14
N ASP A 263 6.43 10.38 -14.19
CA ASP A 263 7.81 10.63 -14.60
C ASP A 263 7.98 11.96 -15.36
N ASP A 264 7.02 12.30 -16.21
CA ASP A 264 7.10 13.52 -17.06
C ASP A 264 5.84 14.39 -17.04
N GLY A 265 4.79 13.95 -16.34
CA GLY A 265 3.53 14.69 -16.20
C GLY A 265 2.62 14.67 -17.43
N LYS A 266 2.97 13.95 -18.50
CA LYS A 266 2.15 13.78 -19.69
C LYS A 266 1.14 12.65 -19.50
N THR A 267 0.11 12.63 -20.34
CA THR A 267 -0.91 11.58 -20.32
C THR A 267 -0.65 10.59 -21.45
N TYR A 268 -0.59 9.30 -21.09
CA TYR A 268 -0.40 8.19 -22.02
C TYR A 268 -1.53 7.20 -21.93
N THR A 269 -1.75 6.43 -23.00
CA THR A 269 -2.51 5.19 -22.91
C THR A 269 -1.59 4.14 -22.28
N VAL A 270 -2.02 3.55 -21.17
CA VAL A 270 -1.24 2.58 -20.41
C VAL A 270 -1.99 1.27 -20.24
N GLN A 271 -1.25 0.17 -20.06
CA GLN A 271 -1.80 -1.11 -19.66
C GLN A 271 -0.87 -1.75 -18.62
N TYR A 272 -1.46 -2.29 -17.56
CA TYR A 272 -0.72 -2.96 -16.48
C TYR A 272 -0.68 -4.46 -16.70
N PHE A 273 0.49 -5.00 -16.41
CA PHE A 273 0.79 -6.43 -16.39
C PHE A 273 1.27 -6.83 -14.99
N GLU A 274 1.40 -8.11 -14.71
CA GLU A 274 1.89 -8.59 -13.41
C GLU A 274 3.22 -7.96 -13.02
N ARG A 275 4.14 -7.78 -13.99
CA ARG A 275 5.53 -7.34 -13.76
C ARG A 275 5.88 -5.99 -14.35
N ALA A 276 5.02 -5.44 -15.21
CA ALA A 276 5.31 -4.24 -15.98
C ALA A 276 4.09 -3.33 -16.14
N ARG A 277 4.34 -2.08 -16.49
CA ARG A 277 3.36 -1.11 -16.99
C ARG A 277 3.82 -0.65 -18.36
N PHE A 278 3.00 -0.85 -19.38
CA PHE A 278 3.27 -0.39 -20.74
C PHE A 278 2.65 0.99 -20.96
N GLU A 279 3.37 1.83 -21.69
CA GLU A 279 2.96 3.18 -22.12
C GLU A 279 3.02 3.26 -23.65
N HIS A 280 1.93 3.73 -24.28
CA HIS A 280 1.88 3.96 -25.71
C HIS A 280 2.32 5.39 -26.05
N HIS A 281 3.32 5.49 -26.91
CA HIS A 281 3.93 6.72 -27.41
C HIS A 281 3.63 6.86 -28.91
N PRO A 282 2.44 7.32 -29.30
CA PRO A 282 2.04 7.38 -30.70
C PRO A 282 2.93 8.30 -31.56
N GLU A 283 3.60 9.26 -30.92
CA GLU A 283 4.60 10.13 -31.57
C GLU A 283 5.86 9.39 -32.01
N GLN A 284 6.05 8.15 -31.52
CA GLN A 284 7.14 7.24 -31.86
C GLN A 284 6.68 6.04 -32.69
N ALA A 285 5.47 6.12 -33.28
CA ALA A 285 4.88 5.00 -34.02
C ALA A 285 5.81 4.43 -35.09
N GLY A 286 5.85 3.09 -35.18
CA GLY A 286 6.73 2.36 -36.10
C GLY A 286 8.19 2.27 -35.65
N THR A 287 8.56 2.81 -34.52
CA THR A 287 9.87 2.66 -33.90
C THR A 287 9.83 1.72 -32.69
N ARG A 288 11.00 1.28 -32.23
CA ARG A 288 11.12 0.50 -30.98
C ARG A 288 10.69 1.27 -29.72
N TYR A 289 10.41 2.55 -29.83
CA TYR A 289 10.02 3.44 -28.75
C TYR A 289 8.50 3.73 -28.73
N GLU A 290 7.74 3.13 -29.65
CA GLU A 290 6.27 3.24 -29.69
C GLU A 290 5.63 2.70 -28.41
N VAL A 291 6.24 1.67 -27.79
CA VAL A 291 5.85 1.18 -26.46
C VAL A 291 7.06 1.31 -25.54
N LEU A 292 6.88 2.02 -24.44
CA LEU A 292 7.86 2.15 -23.37
C LEU A 292 7.34 1.51 -22.09
N LEU A 293 8.27 1.25 -21.15
CA LEU A 293 7.96 0.66 -19.85
C LEU A 293 8.09 1.71 -18.76
N GLY A 294 7.07 1.82 -17.91
CA GLY A 294 7.07 2.69 -16.73
C GLY A 294 8.11 2.28 -15.69
N PHE A 295 8.59 3.23 -14.91
CA PHE A 295 9.66 3.03 -13.91
C PHE A 295 9.16 2.37 -12.61
N LEU A 296 8.56 1.17 -12.71
CA LEU A 296 8.01 0.48 -11.55
C LEU A 296 9.07 0.15 -10.49
N GLY A 297 10.32 -0.12 -10.87
CA GLY A 297 11.38 -0.32 -9.89
C GLY A 297 11.59 0.90 -9.01
N LYS A 298 11.66 2.10 -9.61
CA LYS A 298 11.76 3.37 -8.86
C LYS A 298 10.53 3.68 -8.00
N ALA A 299 9.35 3.17 -8.40
CA ALA A 299 8.15 3.34 -7.59
C ALA A 299 8.25 2.59 -6.25
N PHE A 300 8.89 1.41 -6.23
CA PHE A 300 9.02 0.57 -5.04
C PHE A 300 10.31 0.80 -4.26
N HIS A 301 11.38 1.21 -4.92
CA HIS A 301 12.67 1.48 -4.29
C HIS A 301 13.30 2.73 -4.88
N PRO A 302 13.60 3.77 -4.07
CA PRO A 302 14.35 4.91 -4.56
C PRO A 302 15.76 4.44 -4.96
N PRO A 303 16.43 5.11 -5.91
CA PRO A 303 17.84 4.85 -6.15
C PRO A 303 18.66 4.98 -4.86
N ASP A 304 19.46 3.98 -4.56
CA ASP A 304 20.42 4.05 -3.47
C ASP A 304 21.55 5.04 -3.79
N PRO A 305 22.26 5.54 -2.78
CA PRO A 305 23.46 6.36 -3.02
C PRO A 305 24.49 5.61 -3.88
N PRO A 306 25.17 6.32 -4.82
CA PRO A 306 26.21 5.73 -5.65
C PRO A 306 27.31 5.04 -4.84
N VAL A 307 27.82 3.94 -5.36
CA VAL A 307 28.95 3.18 -4.78
C VAL A 307 30.14 3.17 -5.73
N THR A 308 31.26 2.60 -5.28
CA THR A 308 32.44 2.42 -6.13
C THR A 308 32.32 1.21 -7.05
N ALA A 309 32.96 1.29 -8.22
CA ALA A 309 33.03 0.17 -9.15
C ALA A 309 33.74 -1.06 -8.52
N ILE A 310 33.15 -2.23 -8.70
CA ILE A 310 33.68 -3.51 -8.21
C ILE A 310 34.36 -4.24 -9.38
N ALA A 311 35.56 -4.74 -9.14
CA ALA A 311 36.32 -5.52 -10.15
C ALA A 311 35.50 -6.74 -10.62
N GLY A 312 35.38 -6.93 -11.92
CA GLY A 312 34.62 -8.01 -12.55
C GLY A 312 33.09 -7.75 -12.70
N ALA A 313 32.56 -6.74 -12.07
CA ALA A 313 31.18 -6.27 -12.29
C ALA A 313 31.11 -5.29 -13.47
N ARG A 314 29.92 -5.20 -14.07
CA ARG A 314 29.58 -4.09 -14.98
C ARG A 314 29.12 -2.91 -14.12
N PHE A 315 29.88 -1.82 -14.17
CA PHE A 315 29.52 -0.58 -13.46
C PHE A 315 28.80 0.36 -14.40
N PHE A 316 27.72 0.96 -13.90
CA PHE A 316 26.92 1.96 -14.61
C PHE A 316 27.16 3.34 -14.01
N VAL A 317 27.83 4.20 -14.73
CA VAL A 317 28.16 5.56 -14.28
C VAL A 317 26.91 6.44 -14.13
N GLU A 318 25.84 6.11 -14.83
CA GLU A 318 24.56 6.83 -14.83
C GLU A 318 23.86 6.76 -13.47
N THR A 319 24.00 5.64 -12.77
CA THR A 319 23.37 5.43 -11.46
C THR A 319 24.38 5.17 -10.34
N GLY A 320 25.64 4.90 -10.69
CA GLY A 320 26.69 4.60 -9.73
C GLY A 320 26.55 3.21 -9.10
N HIS A 321 25.99 2.23 -9.83
CA HIS A 321 25.75 0.88 -9.31
C HIS A 321 26.42 -0.22 -10.16
N ASN A 322 26.69 -1.36 -9.51
CA ASN A 322 27.30 -2.51 -10.09
C ASN A 322 26.26 -3.58 -10.48
N LEU A 323 26.54 -4.31 -11.54
CA LEU A 323 25.75 -5.47 -11.96
C LEU A 323 26.71 -6.63 -12.24
N SER A 324 26.53 -7.75 -11.54
CA SER A 324 27.46 -8.89 -11.61
C SER A 324 26.75 -10.23 -11.56
N GLY A 325 27.52 -11.31 -11.78
CA GLY A 325 27.08 -12.67 -11.64
C GLY A 325 25.83 -12.99 -12.46
N ARG A 326 24.96 -13.79 -11.89
CA ARG A 326 23.77 -14.31 -12.57
C ARG A 326 22.77 -13.21 -12.96
N PHE A 327 22.64 -12.13 -12.15
CA PHE A 327 21.79 -11.01 -12.51
C PHE A 327 22.30 -10.25 -13.74
N ARG A 328 23.64 -10.11 -13.91
CA ARG A 328 24.20 -9.53 -15.10
C ARG A 328 23.90 -10.37 -16.35
N GLU A 329 24.13 -11.70 -16.28
CA GLU A 329 23.83 -12.60 -17.39
C GLU A 329 22.35 -12.54 -17.78
N TYR A 330 21.46 -12.58 -16.81
CA TYR A 330 20.02 -12.49 -17.05
C TYR A 330 19.64 -11.16 -17.71
N TRP A 331 20.15 -10.05 -17.19
CA TRP A 331 19.92 -8.71 -17.72
C TRP A 331 20.37 -8.60 -19.18
N GLU A 332 21.61 -9.03 -19.49
CA GLU A 332 22.19 -8.97 -20.84
C GLU A 332 21.44 -9.86 -21.85
N GLN A 333 20.96 -11.03 -21.43
CA GLN A 333 20.26 -11.99 -22.30
C GLN A 333 18.78 -11.68 -22.50
N ARG A 334 18.15 -10.89 -21.63
CA ARG A 334 16.69 -10.70 -21.59
C ARG A 334 16.24 -9.27 -21.88
N GLY A 335 17.03 -8.49 -22.60
CA GLY A 335 16.62 -7.18 -23.11
C GLY A 335 17.29 -5.99 -22.46
N GLY A 336 18.09 -6.20 -21.42
CA GLY A 336 19.00 -5.18 -20.86
C GLY A 336 18.35 -3.87 -20.51
N LEU A 337 19.01 -2.79 -20.92
CA LEU A 337 18.60 -1.41 -20.64
C LEU A 337 17.18 -1.09 -21.14
N ALA A 338 16.80 -1.61 -22.29
CA ALA A 338 15.50 -1.30 -22.90
C ALA A 338 14.33 -1.84 -22.05
N ILE A 339 14.51 -3.02 -21.45
CA ILE A 339 13.47 -3.70 -20.68
C ILE A 339 13.56 -3.34 -19.18
N TYR A 340 14.75 -3.43 -18.59
CA TYR A 340 14.90 -3.33 -17.13
C TYR A 340 15.35 -1.95 -16.66
N GLY A 341 15.98 -1.16 -17.53
CA GLY A 341 16.66 0.07 -17.14
C GLY A 341 18.01 -0.20 -16.49
N PHE A 342 18.58 0.84 -15.91
CA PHE A 342 19.80 0.78 -15.11
C PHE A 342 19.54 0.13 -13.75
N PRO A 343 20.55 -0.57 -13.13
CA PRO A 343 20.46 -0.94 -11.73
C PRO A 343 20.44 0.33 -10.87
N ILE A 344 19.59 0.35 -9.85
CA ILE A 344 19.42 1.48 -8.92
C ILE A 344 19.77 1.10 -7.48
N THR A 345 20.19 -0.14 -7.24
CA THR A 345 20.72 -0.63 -5.97
C THR A 345 21.88 -1.59 -6.22
N GLU A 346 22.64 -1.91 -5.18
CA GLU A 346 23.43 -3.14 -5.14
C GLU A 346 22.51 -4.34 -4.83
N VAL A 347 23.08 -5.55 -4.80
CA VAL A 347 22.37 -6.77 -4.36
C VAL A 347 22.25 -6.78 -2.85
N PHE A 348 21.04 -6.98 -2.31
CA PHE A 348 20.77 -7.10 -0.87
C PHE A 348 19.73 -8.19 -0.57
N ASP A 349 19.54 -8.50 0.72
CA ASP A 349 18.55 -9.49 1.15
C ASP A 349 17.22 -8.79 1.46
N GLU A 350 16.12 -9.28 0.86
CA GLU A 350 14.76 -8.76 1.05
C GLU A 350 13.76 -9.89 1.26
N VAL A 351 12.80 -9.65 2.15
CA VAL A 351 11.66 -10.57 2.35
C VAL A 351 10.66 -10.40 1.21
N SER A 352 10.44 -11.45 0.43
CA SER A 352 9.47 -11.43 -0.67
C SER A 352 8.05 -11.30 -0.13
N PRO A 353 7.27 -10.30 -0.59
CA PRO A 353 5.87 -10.15 -0.18
C PRO A 353 4.96 -11.26 -0.72
N THR A 354 5.45 -12.04 -1.68
CA THR A 354 4.68 -13.13 -2.30
C THR A 354 4.61 -14.37 -1.43
N ASN A 355 5.70 -14.72 -0.72
CA ASN A 355 5.78 -15.98 0.05
C ASN A 355 6.46 -15.86 1.42
N GLY A 356 6.88 -14.66 1.83
CA GLY A 356 7.52 -14.41 3.12
C GLY A 356 8.95 -14.93 3.27
N LYS A 357 9.57 -15.47 2.21
CA LYS A 357 10.96 -15.93 2.22
C LYS A 357 11.92 -14.79 1.90
N THR A 358 13.14 -14.87 2.41
CA THR A 358 14.20 -13.91 2.09
C THR A 358 14.94 -14.36 0.83
N TYR A 359 15.09 -13.43 -0.12
CA TYR A 359 15.85 -13.63 -1.34
C TYR A 359 16.89 -12.52 -1.52
N LYS A 360 17.96 -12.81 -2.24
CA LYS A 360 18.84 -11.77 -2.77
C LYS A 360 18.13 -11.08 -3.91
N VAL A 361 18.02 -9.75 -3.81
CA VAL A 361 17.33 -8.93 -4.81
C VAL A 361 18.24 -7.83 -5.32
N GLN A 362 17.95 -7.33 -6.52
CA GLN A 362 18.49 -6.09 -7.05
C GLN A 362 17.39 -5.34 -7.78
N TYR A 363 17.24 -4.05 -7.48
CA TYR A 363 16.30 -3.18 -8.17
C TYR A 363 16.95 -2.52 -9.38
N PHE A 364 16.17 -2.47 -10.43
CA PHE A 364 16.41 -1.71 -11.66
C PHE A 364 15.33 -0.65 -11.80
N GLU A 365 15.53 0.33 -12.67
CA GLU A 365 14.52 1.39 -12.86
C GLU A 365 13.11 0.86 -13.12
N ARG A 366 12.97 -0.28 -13.84
CA ARG A 366 11.68 -0.84 -14.28
C ARG A 366 11.33 -2.19 -13.67
N ALA A 367 12.25 -2.84 -12.98
CA ALA A 367 12.07 -4.21 -12.50
C ALA A 367 12.78 -4.46 -11.16
N ARG A 368 12.39 -5.53 -10.49
CA ARG A 368 13.13 -6.14 -9.38
C ARG A 368 13.50 -7.56 -9.76
N PHE A 369 14.78 -7.92 -9.65
CA PHE A 369 15.28 -9.28 -9.81
C PHE A 369 15.37 -9.96 -8.46
N GLU A 370 14.96 -11.23 -8.40
CA GLU A 370 15.04 -12.11 -7.24
C GLU A 370 15.86 -13.36 -7.60
N ALA A 371 16.87 -13.68 -6.79
CA ALA A 371 17.65 -14.91 -6.96
C ALA A 371 16.93 -16.09 -6.32
N HIS A 372 16.66 -17.12 -7.12
CA HIS A 372 16.00 -18.37 -6.74
C HIS A 372 16.93 -19.56 -6.98
N PRO A 373 17.98 -19.75 -6.16
CA PRO A 373 18.97 -20.79 -6.36
C PRO A 373 18.40 -22.22 -6.27
N GLU A 374 17.19 -22.35 -5.74
CA GLU A 374 16.43 -23.61 -5.71
C GLU A 374 15.90 -24.03 -7.09
N ASN A 375 15.87 -23.11 -8.06
CA ASN A 375 15.39 -23.36 -9.41
C ASN A 375 16.57 -23.56 -10.38
N SER A 376 16.34 -24.35 -11.43
CA SER A 376 17.28 -24.44 -12.56
C SER A 376 17.12 -23.26 -13.50
N ALA A 377 18.22 -22.87 -14.17
CA ALA A 377 18.16 -21.86 -15.22
C ALA A 377 17.15 -22.26 -16.34
N PRO A 378 16.38 -21.33 -16.89
CA PRO A 378 16.45 -19.88 -16.70
C PRO A 378 15.57 -19.34 -15.56
N HIS A 379 15.02 -20.18 -14.69
CA HIS A 379 14.09 -19.82 -13.63
C HIS A 379 14.78 -19.55 -12.28
N ASP A 380 16.10 -19.54 -12.24
CA ASP A 380 16.94 -19.20 -11.11
C ASP A 380 17.02 -17.68 -10.85
N VAL A 381 16.53 -16.88 -11.79
CA VAL A 381 16.21 -15.45 -11.60
C VAL A 381 14.76 -15.22 -11.96
N LEU A 382 13.99 -14.70 -11.01
CA LEU A 382 12.60 -14.32 -11.20
C LEU A 382 12.43 -12.80 -11.10
N LEU A 383 11.35 -12.32 -11.72
CA LEU A 383 10.98 -10.91 -11.71
C LEU A 383 9.88 -10.66 -10.70
N GLY A 384 10.04 -9.64 -9.86
CA GLY A 384 9.03 -9.21 -8.90
C GLY A 384 7.73 -8.77 -9.61
N HIS A 385 6.58 -9.08 -9.02
CA HIS A 385 5.26 -8.73 -9.55
C HIS A 385 4.88 -7.26 -9.26
N LEU A 386 5.75 -6.32 -9.64
CA LEU A 386 5.62 -4.90 -9.29
C LEU A 386 4.34 -4.25 -9.83
N GLY A 387 3.91 -4.63 -11.05
CA GLY A 387 2.67 -4.11 -11.62
C GLY A 387 1.44 -4.56 -10.84
N ARG A 388 1.38 -5.83 -10.41
CA ARG A 388 0.32 -6.36 -9.56
C ARG A 388 0.33 -5.67 -8.19
N GLN A 389 1.49 -5.59 -7.54
CA GLN A 389 1.63 -4.95 -6.24
C GLN A 389 1.19 -3.48 -6.27
N LEU A 390 1.56 -2.73 -7.31
CA LEU A 390 1.11 -1.34 -7.47
C LEU A 390 -0.41 -1.25 -7.63
N LEU A 391 -1.00 -2.10 -8.46
CA LEU A 391 -2.45 -2.13 -8.66
C LEU A 391 -3.20 -2.56 -7.39
N ASP A 392 -2.65 -3.45 -6.58
CA ASP A 392 -3.28 -3.90 -5.34
C ASP A 392 -3.34 -2.78 -4.31
N VAL A 393 -2.26 -2.00 -4.17
CA VAL A 393 -2.26 -0.78 -3.36
C VAL A 393 -3.26 0.23 -3.92
N ARG A 394 -3.19 0.55 -5.22
CA ARG A 394 -4.10 1.50 -5.89
C ARG A 394 -5.56 1.02 -5.93
N GLY A 395 -5.81 -0.28 -6.01
CA GLY A 395 -7.15 -0.87 -5.97
C GLY A 395 -7.87 -0.65 -4.64
N ALA A 396 -7.15 -0.34 -3.57
CA ALA A 396 -7.74 0.11 -2.31
C ALA A 396 -8.42 1.49 -2.43
N PHE A 397 -8.10 2.29 -3.48
CA PHE A 397 -8.74 3.59 -3.76
C PHE A 397 -10.07 3.47 -4.53
N SER A 398 -10.31 2.36 -5.20
CA SER A 398 -11.36 2.25 -6.24
C SER A 398 -12.67 1.61 -5.73
N LYS A 399 -12.85 1.47 -4.42
CA LYS A 399 -14.05 0.85 -3.83
C LYS A 399 -14.97 1.84 -3.18
#